data_1b5748bdbed05b28e0363ff444d46603
#
_entry.id   1b5748bdbed05b28e0363ff444d46603
#
_cell.length_a   1.000
_cell.length_b   1.000
_cell.length_c   1.000
_cell.angle_alpha   90.00
_cell.angle_beta   90.00
_cell.angle_gamma   90.00
#
_symmetry.space_group_name_H-M   'P 1'
#
loop_
_entity.id
_entity.type
_entity.pdbx_description
1 polymer ?
#
loop_
_entity_poly.entity_id
_entity_poly.type
_entity_poly.pdbx_seq_one_letter_code
_entity_poly.pdbx_strand_id
1 'polypeptide(L)'
;GRCGWTHKIQEKQADTYHNNRVWTECIRIGISALTTSGILAIVIDEQTSVFKIVTAIIALISTGINLYFQKFDFQSLEKIHKENAVKWLVLREDYTALISEMRAGVLSDEEVIEQKRTLLEQYKLISKETPITTNGAYKRAEKALKINMDDIISQEEIDIFLPQELRRERE
;
A
#
# COMPACT_ATOMS: atom_id res chain seq x y z
N GLY A 1 -8.54 -3.04 18.15
CA GLY A 1 -9.06 -3.87 17.03
C GLY A 1 -9.35 -3.07 15.75
N ARG A 2 -10.21 -2.01 15.80
CA ARG A 2 -10.65 -1.27 14.59
C ARG A 2 -9.50 -0.55 13.89
N CYS A 3 -8.60 0.09 14.63
CA CYS A 3 -7.44 0.81 14.04
C CYS A 3 -6.53 -0.15 13.25
N GLY A 4 -6.16 -1.31 13.81
CA GLY A 4 -5.36 -2.32 13.12
C GLY A 4 -6.04 -2.86 11.87
N TRP A 5 -7.36 -3.10 11.94
CA TRP A 5 -8.12 -3.53 10.78
C TRP A 5 -8.09 -2.49 9.65
N THR A 6 -8.36 -1.21 9.97
CA THR A 6 -8.35 -0.13 8.98
C THR A 6 -6.95 0.11 8.42
N HIS A 7 -5.91 0.08 9.28
CA HIS A 7 -4.51 0.11 8.85
C HIS A 7 -4.25 -0.93 7.75
N LYS A 8 -4.59 -2.20 8.01
CA LYS A 8 -4.35 -3.30 7.05
C LYS A 8 -5.12 -3.16 5.75
N ILE A 9 -6.35 -2.66 5.79
CA ILE A 9 -7.12 -2.38 4.57
C ILE A 9 -6.44 -1.29 3.73
N GLN A 10 -5.99 -0.20 4.35
CA GLN A 10 -5.30 0.89 3.67
C GLN A 10 -3.97 0.43 3.08
N GLU A 11 -3.21 -0.39 3.80
CA GLU A 11 -1.99 -1.05 3.31
C GLU A 11 -2.27 -1.89 2.06
N LYS A 12 -3.27 -2.78 2.10
CA LYS A 12 -3.63 -3.63 0.95
C LYS A 12 -4.22 -2.85 -0.23
N GLN A 13 -4.79 -1.68 0.03
CA GLN A 13 -5.21 -0.77 -1.04
C GLN A 13 -3.99 -0.08 -1.68
N ALA A 14 -3.01 0.36 -0.88
CA ALA A 14 -1.75 0.90 -1.38
C ALA A 14 -0.99 -0.13 -2.23
N ASP A 15 -0.89 -1.39 -1.78
CA ASP A 15 -0.30 -2.50 -2.55
C ASP A 15 -0.96 -2.68 -3.92
N THR A 16 -2.28 -2.48 -3.99
CA THR A 16 -3.02 -2.57 -5.28
C THR A 16 -2.57 -1.48 -6.24
N TYR A 17 -2.48 -0.25 -5.76
CA TYR A 17 -2.06 0.88 -6.60
C TYR A 17 -0.58 0.78 -6.97
N HIS A 18 0.27 0.28 -6.06
CA HIS A 18 1.66 -0.04 -6.35
C HIS A 18 1.77 -1.03 -7.52
N ASN A 19 1.08 -2.16 -7.44
CA ASN A 19 1.10 -3.17 -8.49
C ASN A 19 0.57 -2.60 -9.82
N ASN A 20 -0.53 -1.86 -9.78
CA ASN A 20 -1.08 -1.22 -10.98
C ASN A 20 -0.09 -0.24 -11.60
N ARG A 21 0.64 0.56 -10.80
CA ARG A 21 1.69 1.45 -11.25
C ARG A 21 2.81 0.69 -11.95
N VAL A 22 3.34 -0.34 -11.30
CA VAL A 22 4.44 -1.15 -11.86
C VAL A 22 4.02 -1.80 -13.19
N TRP A 23 2.84 -2.41 -13.25
CA TRP A 23 2.31 -3.00 -14.49
C TRP A 23 2.14 -1.97 -15.60
N THR A 24 1.60 -0.80 -15.27
CA THR A 24 1.43 0.31 -16.21
C THR A 24 2.77 0.77 -16.77
N GLU A 25 3.79 0.93 -15.93
CA GLU A 25 5.14 1.32 -16.34
C GLU A 25 5.78 0.26 -17.24
N CYS A 26 5.66 -1.02 -16.91
CA CYS A 26 6.16 -2.13 -17.74
C CYS A 26 5.49 -2.14 -19.12
N ILE A 27 4.17 -1.98 -19.20
CA ILE A 27 3.41 -1.91 -20.45
C ILE A 27 3.88 -0.71 -21.28
N ARG A 28 4.05 0.47 -20.67
CA ARG A 28 4.53 1.68 -21.37
C ARG A 28 5.91 1.50 -21.96
N ILE A 29 6.84 0.90 -21.19
CA ILE A 29 8.21 0.60 -21.68
C ILE A 29 8.16 -0.37 -22.85
N GLY A 30 7.39 -1.44 -22.73
CA GLY A 30 7.25 -2.43 -23.81
C GLY A 30 6.68 -1.83 -25.10
N ILE A 31 5.61 -1.05 -25.00
CA ILE A 31 5.01 -0.38 -26.15
C ILE A 31 5.97 0.66 -26.76
N SER A 32 6.69 1.42 -25.95
CA SER A 32 7.68 2.39 -26.43
C SER A 32 8.81 1.70 -27.20
N ALA A 33 9.30 0.58 -26.68
CA ALA A 33 10.33 -0.23 -27.36
C ALA A 33 9.84 -0.76 -28.72
N LEU A 34 8.62 -1.30 -28.78
CA LEU A 34 8.00 -1.79 -30.02
C LEU A 34 7.82 -0.65 -31.03
N THR A 35 7.35 0.51 -30.62
CA THR A 35 7.16 1.67 -31.50
C THR A 35 8.49 2.14 -32.07
N THR A 36 9.52 2.26 -31.22
CA THR A 36 10.86 2.70 -31.64
C THR A 36 11.48 1.69 -32.63
N SER A 37 11.37 0.39 -32.35
CA SER A 37 11.87 -0.67 -33.24
C SER A 37 11.15 -0.67 -34.58
N GLY A 38 9.83 -0.45 -34.59
CA GLY A 38 9.04 -0.34 -35.81
C GLY A 38 9.44 0.85 -36.68
N ILE A 39 9.71 2.01 -36.05
CA ILE A 39 10.20 3.22 -36.78
C ILE A 39 11.58 2.95 -37.40
N LEU A 40 12.48 2.31 -36.65
CA LEU A 40 13.82 1.97 -37.17
C LEU A 40 13.72 1.00 -38.37
N ALA A 41 12.83 0.00 -38.27
CA ALA A 41 12.61 -0.94 -39.41
C ALA A 41 12.11 -0.23 -40.67
N ILE A 42 11.25 0.78 -40.55
CA ILE A 42 10.76 1.57 -41.68
C ILE A 42 11.89 2.42 -42.31
N VAL A 43 12.81 2.93 -41.51
CA VAL A 43 13.94 3.72 -41.98
C VAL A 43 14.95 2.85 -42.76
N ILE A 44 15.09 1.60 -42.35
CA ILE A 44 16.04 0.64 -43.01
C ILE A 44 15.44 0.04 -44.29
N ASP A 45 14.14 -0.28 -44.29
CA ASP A 45 13.45 -0.88 -45.44
C ASP A 45 12.26 -0.01 -45.89
N GLU A 46 12.51 0.79 -46.91
CA GLU A 46 11.55 1.77 -47.44
C GLU A 46 10.40 1.13 -48.24
N GLN A 47 10.53 -0.13 -48.65
CA GLN A 47 9.66 -0.74 -49.67
C GLN A 47 8.37 -1.39 -49.15
N THR A 48 8.24 -1.68 -47.85
CA THR A 48 7.09 -2.48 -47.34
C THR A 48 6.00 -1.57 -46.77
N SER A 49 5.00 -1.24 -47.57
CA SER A 49 3.81 -0.43 -47.14
C SER A 49 3.07 -1.02 -45.94
N VAL A 50 3.08 -2.34 -45.80
CA VAL A 50 2.44 -3.04 -44.69
C VAL A 50 3.10 -2.69 -43.33
N PHE A 51 4.42 -2.65 -43.27
CA PHE A 51 5.17 -2.24 -42.08
C PHE A 51 4.83 -0.81 -41.63
N LYS A 52 4.69 0.11 -42.55
CA LYS A 52 4.34 1.49 -42.26
C LYS A 52 2.95 1.59 -41.60
N ILE A 53 1.97 0.86 -42.14
CA ILE A 53 0.61 0.84 -41.60
C ILE A 53 0.59 0.21 -40.19
N VAL A 54 1.24 -0.94 -40.01
CA VAL A 54 1.31 -1.62 -38.70
C VAL A 54 1.96 -0.74 -37.64
N THR A 55 3.08 -0.10 -37.97
CA THR A 55 3.77 0.82 -37.04
C THR A 55 2.91 2.03 -36.70
N ALA A 56 2.20 2.62 -37.68
CA ALA A 56 1.27 3.72 -37.43
C ALA A 56 0.13 3.33 -36.48
N ILE A 57 -0.42 2.13 -36.65
CA ILE A 57 -1.48 1.58 -35.74
C ILE A 57 -0.91 1.40 -34.33
N ILE A 58 0.27 0.81 -34.19
CA ILE A 58 0.92 0.63 -32.89
C ILE A 58 1.19 1.98 -32.22
N ALA A 59 1.67 2.98 -32.96
CA ALA A 59 1.90 4.33 -32.44
C ALA A 59 0.60 5.00 -31.96
N LEU A 60 -0.49 4.82 -32.70
CA LEU A 60 -1.80 5.35 -32.31
C LEU A 60 -2.32 4.69 -31.04
N ILE A 61 -2.22 3.36 -30.92
CA ILE A 61 -2.58 2.61 -29.74
C ILE A 61 -1.72 3.04 -28.54
N SER A 62 -0.41 3.19 -28.75
CA SER A 62 0.55 3.68 -27.75
C SER A 62 0.14 5.03 -27.19
N THR A 63 -0.23 5.96 -28.08
CA THR A 63 -0.70 7.30 -27.71
C THR A 63 -1.97 7.22 -26.85
N GLY A 64 -2.95 6.42 -27.29
CA GLY A 64 -4.20 6.20 -26.55
C GLY A 64 -3.96 5.62 -25.14
N ILE A 65 -3.09 4.63 -25.04
CA ILE A 65 -2.69 4.01 -23.76
C ILE A 65 -1.98 5.04 -22.87
N ASN A 66 -1.04 5.82 -23.40
CA ASN A 66 -0.35 6.86 -22.63
C ASN A 66 -1.32 7.91 -22.09
N LEU A 67 -2.28 8.38 -22.89
CA LEU A 67 -3.31 9.34 -22.46
C LEU A 67 -4.24 8.73 -21.39
N TYR A 68 -4.61 7.46 -21.53
CA TYR A 68 -5.43 6.76 -20.54
C TYR A 68 -4.72 6.70 -19.19
N PHE A 69 -3.46 6.25 -19.15
CA PHE A 69 -2.69 6.13 -17.92
C PHE A 69 -2.28 7.48 -17.32
N GLN A 70 -2.15 8.55 -18.12
CA GLN A 70 -1.92 9.89 -17.59
C GLN A 70 -3.08 10.39 -16.73
N LYS A 71 -4.30 9.90 -16.98
CA LYS A 71 -5.49 10.23 -16.18
C LYS A 71 -5.50 9.53 -14.82
N PHE A 72 -4.82 8.40 -14.66
CA PHE A 72 -4.78 7.62 -13.43
C PHE A 72 -3.42 7.76 -12.76
N ASP A 73 -3.32 8.67 -11.80
CA ASP A 73 -2.11 8.86 -10.99
C ASP A 73 -2.06 7.80 -9.87
N PHE A 74 -1.66 6.57 -10.26
CA PHE A 74 -1.52 5.47 -9.31
C PHE A 74 -0.46 5.75 -8.24
N GLN A 75 0.57 6.55 -8.54
CA GLN A 75 1.60 6.91 -7.58
C GLN A 75 1.05 7.78 -6.45
N SER A 76 0.25 8.79 -6.78
CA SER A 76 -0.42 9.63 -5.80
C SER A 76 -1.41 8.84 -4.96
N LEU A 77 -2.20 7.96 -5.59
CA LEU A 77 -3.14 7.08 -4.89
C LEU A 77 -2.43 6.10 -3.94
N GLU A 78 -1.35 5.46 -4.38
CA GLU A 78 -0.49 4.61 -3.53
C GLU A 78 -0.02 5.38 -2.30
N LYS A 79 0.53 6.58 -2.52
CA LYS A 79 1.07 7.44 -1.46
C LYS A 79 0.00 7.82 -0.44
N ILE A 80 -1.17 8.28 -0.88
CA ILE A 80 -2.29 8.68 -0.01
C ILE A 80 -2.73 7.51 0.89
N HIS A 81 -2.90 6.32 0.32
CA HIS A 81 -3.31 5.15 1.11
C HIS A 81 -2.22 4.66 2.06
N LYS A 82 -0.95 4.73 1.65
CA LYS A 82 0.19 4.38 2.50
C LYS A 82 0.33 5.33 3.69
N GLU A 83 0.24 6.63 3.45
CA GLU A 83 0.27 7.65 4.52
C GLU A 83 -0.90 7.48 5.49
N ASN A 84 -2.08 7.17 4.96
CA ASN A 84 -3.25 6.92 5.80
C ASN A 84 -3.10 5.62 6.61
N ALA A 85 -2.53 4.56 6.04
CA ALA A 85 -2.19 3.34 6.78
C ALA A 85 -1.27 3.64 7.96
N VAL A 86 -0.24 4.45 7.77
CA VAL A 86 0.68 4.85 8.84
C VAL A 86 -0.05 5.63 9.96
N LYS A 87 -0.95 6.57 9.62
CA LYS A 87 -1.75 7.28 10.63
C LYS A 87 -2.56 6.32 11.50
N TRP A 88 -3.19 5.30 10.90
CA TRP A 88 -3.93 4.29 11.63
C TRP A 88 -3.05 3.37 12.48
N LEU A 89 -1.83 3.08 12.01
CA LEU A 89 -0.84 2.32 12.76
C LEU A 89 -0.41 3.08 14.02
N VAL A 90 0.00 4.33 13.87
CA VAL A 90 0.40 5.18 15.01
C VAL A 90 -0.71 5.26 16.04
N LEU A 91 -1.94 5.54 15.61
CA LEU A 91 -3.07 5.58 16.53
C LEU A 91 -3.32 4.24 17.24
N ARG A 92 -3.06 3.10 16.59
CA ARG A 92 -3.12 1.77 17.23
C ARG A 92 -2.08 1.65 18.33
N GLU A 93 -0.84 2.06 18.06
CA GLU A 93 0.25 1.99 19.02
C GLU A 93 0.00 2.90 20.23
N ASP A 94 -0.52 4.12 20.01
CA ASP A 94 -0.90 5.04 21.09
C ASP A 94 -1.98 4.42 22.00
N TYR A 95 -3.01 3.79 21.43
CA TYR A 95 -4.00 3.05 22.25
C TYR A 95 -3.38 1.87 22.99
N THR A 96 -2.40 1.19 22.41
CA THR A 96 -1.71 0.06 23.04
C THR A 96 -0.83 0.54 24.18
N ALA A 97 -0.12 1.65 24.01
CA ALA A 97 0.65 2.30 25.05
C ALA A 97 -0.25 2.69 26.25
N LEU A 98 -1.35 3.40 25.98
CA LEU A 98 -2.30 3.78 27.03
C LEU A 98 -2.83 2.57 27.82
N ILE A 99 -3.17 1.45 27.13
CA ILE A 99 -3.63 0.23 27.80
C ILE A 99 -2.53 -0.36 28.68
N SER A 100 -1.28 -0.32 28.22
CA SER A 100 -0.13 -0.83 28.98
C SER A 100 0.13 -0.01 30.24
N GLU A 101 0.07 1.31 30.14
CA GLU A 101 0.24 2.25 31.27
C GLU A 101 -0.89 2.11 32.30
N MET A 102 -2.14 1.95 31.82
CA MET A 102 -3.28 1.66 32.70
C MET A 102 -3.08 0.36 33.47
N ARG A 103 -2.60 -0.70 32.79
CA ARG A 103 -2.35 -2.00 33.44
C ARG A 103 -1.22 -1.96 34.45
N ALA A 104 -0.22 -1.12 34.20
CA ALA A 104 0.90 -0.90 35.09
C ALA A 104 0.54 -0.02 36.32
N GLY A 105 -0.66 0.58 36.33
CA GLY A 105 -1.10 1.46 37.42
C GLY A 105 -0.31 2.75 37.51
N VAL A 106 0.30 3.18 36.40
CA VAL A 106 1.15 4.40 36.34
C VAL A 106 0.31 5.68 36.23
N LEU A 107 -0.91 5.54 35.67
CA LEU A 107 -1.82 6.67 35.40
C LEU A 107 -2.97 6.70 36.42
N SER A 108 -3.35 7.93 36.80
CA SER A 108 -4.60 8.17 37.52
C SER A 108 -5.82 8.04 36.60
N ASP A 109 -7.01 7.85 37.18
CA ASP A 109 -8.26 7.75 36.39
C ASP A 109 -8.52 9.04 35.57
N GLU A 110 -8.16 10.20 36.10
CA GLU A 110 -8.30 11.49 35.41
C GLU A 110 -7.37 11.56 34.18
N GLU A 111 -6.11 11.14 34.30
CA GLU A 111 -5.15 11.10 33.21
C GLU A 111 -5.57 10.14 32.10
N VAL A 112 -6.10 8.97 32.49
CA VAL A 112 -6.65 7.99 31.52
C VAL A 112 -7.81 8.57 30.74
N ILE A 113 -8.73 9.27 31.41
CA ILE A 113 -9.89 9.90 30.75
C ILE A 113 -9.44 10.97 29.76
N GLU A 114 -8.46 11.79 30.11
CA GLU A 114 -7.95 12.87 29.25
C GLU A 114 -7.21 12.31 28.04
N GLN A 115 -6.31 11.35 28.23
CA GLN A 115 -5.61 10.70 27.13
C GLN A 115 -6.57 9.99 26.17
N LYS A 116 -7.57 9.26 26.72
CA LYS A 116 -8.61 8.63 25.92
C LYS A 116 -9.39 9.65 25.09
N ARG A 117 -9.69 10.83 25.64
CA ARG A 117 -10.38 11.90 24.90
C ARG A 117 -9.53 12.41 23.74
N THR A 118 -8.25 12.66 23.99
CA THR A 118 -7.28 13.07 22.96
C THR A 118 -7.20 12.05 21.81
N LEU A 119 -7.04 10.76 22.14
CA LEU A 119 -7.01 9.70 21.14
C LEU A 119 -8.32 9.56 20.36
N LEU A 120 -9.46 9.81 21.01
CA LEU A 120 -10.76 9.82 20.35
C LEU A 120 -10.89 10.96 19.32
N GLU A 121 -10.36 12.14 19.63
CA GLU A 121 -10.35 13.25 18.69
C GLU A 121 -9.41 12.97 17.50
N GLN A 122 -8.23 12.41 17.74
CA GLN A 122 -7.33 11.94 16.67
C GLN A 122 -8.01 10.89 15.80
N TYR A 123 -8.69 9.90 16.40
CA TYR A 123 -9.46 8.91 15.66
C TYR A 123 -10.51 9.55 14.73
N LYS A 124 -11.24 10.55 15.22
CA LYS A 124 -12.25 11.25 14.41
C LYS A 124 -11.64 12.01 13.24
N LEU A 125 -10.50 12.67 13.46
CA LEU A 125 -9.78 13.41 12.42
C LEU A 125 -9.26 12.45 11.34
N ILE A 126 -8.54 11.41 11.71
CA ILE A 126 -8.00 10.42 10.78
C ILE A 126 -9.15 9.74 10.02
N SER A 127 -10.24 9.39 10.71
CA SER A 127 -11.40 8.75 10.08
C SER A 127 -12.05 9.61 8.99
N LYS A 128 -12.10 10.93 9.17
CA LYS A 128 -12.62 11.87 8.17
C LYS A 128 -11.74 11.98 6.93
N GLU A 129 -10.43 11.87 7.11
CA GLU A 129 -9.44 11.96 6.03
C GLU A 129 -9.20 10.61 5.34
N THR A 130 -9.71 9.52 5.91
CA THR A 130 -9.48 8.16 5.42
C THR A 130 -10.13 7.97 4.06
N PRO A 131 -9.35 7.68 3.00
CA PRO A 131 -9.89 7.48 1.68
C PRO A 131 -10.67 6.16 1.58
N ILE A 132 -11.62 6.13 0.65
CA ILE A 132 -12.45 4.95 0.38
C ILE A 132 -11.58 3.84 -0.21
N THR A 133 -11.80 2.63 0.27
CA THR A 133 -11.09 1.43 -0.17
C THR A 133 -11.99 0.50 -0.97
N THR A 134 -11.39 -0.37 -1.77
CA THR A 134 -12.11 -1.36 -2.57
C THR A 134 -12.45 -2.61 -1.74
N ASN A 135 -13.49 -3.33 -2.14
CA ASN A 135 -13.82 -4.64 -1.55
C ASN A 135 -12.67 -5.65 -1.74
N GLY A 136 -11.88 -5.51 -2.81
CA GLY A 136 -10.68 -6.33 -3.03
C GLY A 136 -9.60 -6.10 -1.97
N ALA A 137 -9.36 -4.85 -1.57
CA ALA A 137 -8.44 -4.53 -0.48
C ALA A 137 -8.94 -5.09 0.86
N TYR A 138 -10.23 -4.95 1.13
CA TYR A 138 -10.85 -5.53 2.33
C TYR A 138 -10.63 -7.05 2.42
N LYS A 139 -10.94 -7.81 1.36
CA LYS A 139 -10.74 -9.28 1.35
C LYS A 139 -9.27 -9.68 1.52
N ARG A 140 -8.33 -8.92 0.94
CA ARG A 140 -6.89 -9.18 1.12
C ARG A 140 -6.44 -8.87 2.55
N ALA A 141 -6.94 -7.79 3.15
CA ALA A 141 -6.67 -7.49 4.55
C ALA A 141 -7.26 -8.56 5.49
N GLU A 142 -8.46 -9.05 5.19
CA GLU A 142 -9.09 -10.14 5.93
C GLU A 142 -8.25 -11.42 5.86
N LYS A 143 -7.76 -11.80 4.69
CA LYS A 143 -6.87 -12.94 4.52
C LYS A 143 -5.55 -12.75 5.28
N ALA A 144 -4.95 -11.58 5.19
CA ALA A 144 -3.70 -11.23 5.87
C ALA A 144 -3.85 -11.37 7.40
N LEU A 145 -4.91 -10.81 7.97
CA LEU A 145 -5.13 -10.80 9.43
C LEU A 145 -5.64 -12.13 9.99
N LYS A 146 -6.54 -12.84 9.27
CA LYS A 146 -7.20 -14.04 9.80
C LYS A 146 -6.52 -15.35 9.41
N ILE A 147 -5.88 -15.40 8.25
CA ILE A 147 -5.28 -16.62 7.70
C ILE A 147 -3.77 -16.58 7.84
N ASN A 148 -3.14 -15.52 7.33
CA ASN A 148 -1.69 -15.41 7.37
C ASN A 148 -1.16 -14.96 8.74
N MET A 149 -2.02 -14.33 9.57
CA MET A 149 -1.66 -13.76 10.86
C MET A 149 -0.51 -12.74 10.79
N ASP A 150 -0.47 -11.94 9.71
CA ASP A 150 0.63 -11.00 9.40
C ASP A 150 0.98 -10.02 10.55
N ASP A 151 0.01 -9.70 11.42
CA ASP A 151 0.20 -8.77 12.54
C ASP A 151 0.51 -9.49 13.88
N ILE A 152 0.69 -10.80 13.86
CA ILE A 152 1.02 -11.60 15.04
C ILE A 152 2.48 -12.01 14.92
N ILE A 153 3.31 -11.43 15.79
CA ILE A 153 4.73 -11.83 15.90
C ILE A 153 4.78 -13.05 16.79
N SER A 154 5.27 -14.15 16.27
CA SER A 154 5.46 -15.37 17.07
C SER A 154 6.58 -15.19 18.11
N GLN A 155 6.58 -16.03 19.13
CA GLN A 155 7.60 -15.92 20.16
C GLN A 155 9.00 -16.24 19.60
N GLU A 156 9.07 -17.13 18.62
CA GLU A 156 10.29 -17.49 17.91
C GLU A 156 10.83 -16.29 17.11
N GLU A 157 9.95 -15.52 16.49
CA GLU A 157 10.34 -14.28 15.78
C GLU A 157 10.84 -13.22 16.76
N ILE A 158 10.21 -13.06 17.92
CA ILE A 158 10.67 -12.15 18.98
C ILE A 158 12.08 -12.54 19.41
N ASP A 159 12.32 -13.81 19.66
CA ASP A 159 13.62 -14.32 20.12
C ASP A 159 14.74 -14.09 19.09
N ILE A 160 14.44 -14.05 17.78
CA ILE A 160 15.43 -13.73 16.75
C ILE A 160 15.97 -12.30 16.90
N PHE A 161 15.11 -11.33 17.28
CA PHE A 161 15.46 -9.92 17.42
C PHE A 161 16.06 -9.57 18.78
N LEU A 162 15.95 -10.47 19.78
CA LEU A 162 16.49 -10.23 21.12
C LEU A 162 17.98 -10.60 21.18
N PRO A 163 18.80 -9.86 21.98
CA PRO A 163 20.11 -10.30 22.41
C PRO A 163 20.03 -11.69 23.05
N GLN A 164 21.12 -12.47 22.95
CA GLN A 164 21.12 -13.87 23.37
C GLN A 164 20.73 -14.05 24.84
N GLU A 165 21.10 -13.08 25.69
CA GLU A 165 20.85 -13.07 27.13
C GLU A 165 19.36 -12.86 27.50
N LEU A 166 18.56 -12.35 26.55
CA LEU A 166 17.14 -12.07 26.74
C LEU A 166 16.22 -13.08 26.05
N ARG A 167 16.80 -14.04 25.34
CA ARG A 167 16.03 -15.10 24.68
C ARG A 167 15.56 -16.12 25.70
N ARG A 168 14.40 -16.70 25.45
CA ARG A 168 13.89 -17.80 26.29
C ARG A 168 14.81 -19.01 26.13
N GLU A 169 15.11 -19.66 27.25
CA GLU A 169 15.74 -20.99 27.22
C GLU A 169 14.75 -21.95 26.54
N ARG A 170 15.22 -22.66 25.53
CA ARG A 170 14.42 -23.72 24.89
C ARG A 170 14.41 -24.91 25.83
N GLU A 171 13.25 -25.20 26.43
CA GLU A 171 13.01 -26.46 27.14
C GLU A 171 13.06 -27.66 26.18
#